data_679125e7573458e5c809f1c6ba35c451
#
_entry.id   679125e7573458e5c809f1c6ba35c451
#
_cell.length_a   1.000
_cell.length_b   1.000
_cell.length_c   1.000
_cell.angle_alpha   90.00
_cell.angle_beta   90.00
_cell.angle_gamma   90.00
#
_symmetry.space_group_name_H-M   'P 1'
#
loop_
_entity.id
_entity.type
_entity.pdbx_description
1 polymer ?
#
loop_
_entity_poly.entity_id
_entity_poly.type
_entity_poly.pdbx_seq_one_letter_code
_entity_poly.pdbx_strand_id
1 'polypeptide(L)'
;MLVISIVATILVSCTTETENGGFSLEKVNDTLYNVVLETDSSRDVWELRFPVYRFCTGDMDGDSIVDAVVGVEKTTRFDPVVRRRVFMFRNIEGKVRPLWMGSRLGRPVVDFNVVNVDGETRLRSVEEDDNGKFLVAEYRWSSFGVKFIRYICRDFEFDDSMEILNNE
;
A
#
# COMPACT_ATOMS: atom_id res chain seq x y z
N MET A 1 -37.05 -21.94 -0.51
CA MET A 1 -36.03 -21.73 0.51
C MET A 1 -34.82 -21.15 -0.21
N LEU A 2 -34.65 -19.84 -0.12
CA LEU A 2 -33.62 -19.09 -0.87
C LEU A 2 -32.39 -18.99 0.03
N VAL A 3 -31.30 -19.64 -0.36
CA VAL A 3 -30.01 -19.55 0.34
C VAL A 3 -29.29 -18.31 -0.20
N ILE A 4 -29.26 -17.24 0.58
CA ILE A 4 -28.46 -16.04 0.27
C ILE A 4 -27.03 -16.34 0.70
N SER A 5 -26.15 -16.56 -0.28
CA SER A 5 -24.72 -16.69 -0.07
C SER A 5 -24.14 -15.29 0.14
N ILE A 6 -23.78 -14.99 1.37
CA ILE A 6 -23.03 -13.77 1.71
C ILE A 6 -21.58 -14.02 1.36
N VAL A 7 -21.12 -13.46 0.26
CA VAL A 7 -19.68 -13.40 -0.07
C VAL A 7 -19.05 -12.31 0.80
N ALA A 8 -18.41 -12.72 1.88
CA ALA A 8 -17.58 -11.83 2.69
C ALA A 8 -16.27 -11.57 1.93
N THR A 9 -16.11 -10.36 1.42
CA THR A 9 -14.84 -9.89 0.85
C THR A 9 -13.85 -9.73 2.01
N ILE A 10 -12.95 -10.67 2.17
CA ILE A 10 -11.87 -10.60 3.15
C ILE A 10 -10.83 -9.62 2.60
N LEU A 11 -10.75 -8.43 3.20
CA LEU A 11 -9.61 -7.54 3.01
C LEU A 11 -8.40 -8.20 3.69
N VAL A 12 -7.42 -8.62 2.90
CA VAL A 12 -6.15 -9.12 3.43
C VAL A 12 -5.40 -7.94 4.02
N SER A 13 -5.41 -7.85 5.35
CA SER A 13 -4.61 -6.89 6.10
C SER A 13 -3.29 -7.56 6.48
N CYS A 14 -2.18 -7.06 5.96
CA CYS A 14 -0.84 -7.37 6.49
C CYS A 14 -0.63 -6.54 7.76
N THR A 15 -0.90 -7.09 8.92
CA THR A 15 -0.62 -6.43 10.20
C THR A 15 0.56 -7.10 10.88
N THR A 16 1.63 -6.36 11.06
CA THR A 16 2.57 -6.61 12.17
C THR A 16 2.04 -5.83 13.38
N GLU A 17 1.56 -6.54 14.40
CA GLU A 17 1.14 -5.93 15.65
C GLU A 17 2.36 -5.37 16.39
N THR A 18 2.41 -4.07 16.58
CA THR A 18 3.32 -3.40 17.50
C THR A 18 2.53 -2.87 18.70
N GLU A 19 2.98 -3.22 19.93
CA GLU A 19 2.30 -3.00 21.20
C GLU A 19 2.15 -1.52 21.64
N ASN A 20 2.39 -0.51 20.80
CA ASN A 20 2.30 0.90 21.20
C ASN A 20 1.60 1.75 20.14
N GLY A 21 0.31 1.52 19.94
CA GLY A 21 -0.47 2.32 19.00
C GLY A 21 0.03 2.18 17.55
N GLY A 22 -0.83 2.34 16.59
CA GLY A 22 -0.42 2.11 15.22
C GLY A 22 -1.40 2.69 14.22
N PHE A 23 -1.03 2.52 12.96
CA PHE A 23 -1.91 2.84 11.85
C PHE A 23 -2.92 1.74 11.62
N SER A 24 -4.16 2.14 11.34
CA SER A 24 -5.24 1.27 10.89
C SER A 24 -6.04 1.95 9.76
N LEU A 25 -6.85 1.15 9.06
CA LEU A 25 -7.73 1.64 8.01
C LEU A 25 -9.19 1.36 8.38
N GLU A 26 -9.99 2.41 8.47
CA GLU A 26 -11.42 2.33 8.70
C GLU A 26 -12.19 2.60 7.40
N LYS A 27 -13.01 1.66 6.97
CA LYS A 27 -13.90 1.85 5.83
C LYS A 27 -15.19 2.54 6.29
N VAL A 28 -15.46 3.72 5.76
CA VAL A 28 -16.75 4.43 5.96
C VAL A 28 -17.76 4.02 4.89
N ASN A 29 -17.33 4.01 3.62
CA ASN A 29 -18.07 3.48 2.48
C ASN A 29 -17.11 3.10 1.34
N ASP A 30 -17.60 2.76 0.15
CA ASP A 30 -16.75 2.28 -0.95
C ASP A 30 -15.77 3.33 -1.51
N THR A 31 -16.01 4.61 -1.26
CA THR A 31 -15.17 5.72 -1.73
C THR A 31 -14.64 6.61 -0.62
N LEU A 32 -14.89 6.25 0.63
CA LEU A 32 -14.47 7.02 1.79
C LEU A 32 -13.87 6.09 2.84
N TYR A 33 -12.60 6.32 3.13
CA TYR A 33 -11.80 5.60 4.12
C TYR A 33 -11.07 6.58 5.02
N ASN A 34 -10.78 6.16 6.24
CA ASN A 34 -9.96 6.88 7.20
C ASN A 34 -8.66 6.11 7.45
N VAL A 35 -7.53 6.74 7.22
CA VAL A 35 -6.26 6.31 7.79
C VAL A 35 -6.22 6.82 9.21
N VAL A 36 -6.25 5.93 10.16
CA VAL A 36 -6.30 6.25 11.59
C VAL A 36 -4.95 5.96 12.21
N LEU A 37 -4.48 6.89 13.01
CA LEU A 37 -3.33 6.70 13.89
C LEU A 37 -3.80 6.78 15.33
N GLU A 38 -3.59 5.69 16.07
CA GLU A 38 -3.81 5.64 17.51
C GLU A 38 -2.46 5.56 18.22
N THR A 39 -2.30 6.37 19.24
CA THR A 39 -1.17 6.37 20.19
C THR A 39 -1.71 6.32 21.60
N ASP A 40 -0.87 6.10 22.58
CA ASP A 40 -1.30 6.08 23.99
C ASP A 40 -2.02 7.36 24.44
N SER A 41 -1.76 8.48 23.79
CA SER A 41 -2.26 9.81 24.17
C SER A 41 -3.16 10.49 23.17
N SER A 42 -3.26 9.96 21.94
CA SER A 42 -4.02 10.64 20.87
C SER A 42 -4.56 9.68 19.82
N ARG A 43 -5.63 10.12 19.18
CA ARG A 43 -6.15 9.55 17.93
C ARG A 43 -6.22 10.65 16.89
N ASP A 44 -5.64 10.40 15.72
CA ASP A 44 -5.69 11.31 14.57
C ASP A 44 -6.17 10.57 13.33
N VAL A 45 -6.79 11.31 12.39
CA VAL A 45 -7.44 10.72 11.23
C VAL A 45 -7.10 11.51 9.98
N TRP A 46 -6.76 10.78 8.90
CA TRP A 46 -6.63 11.33 7.57
C TRP A 46 -7.69 10.71 6.64
N GLU A 47 -8.61 11.54 6.15
CA GLU A 47 -9.69 11.11 5.27
C GLU A 47 -9.18 10.88 3.84
N LEU A 48 -9.47 9.70 3.28
CA LEU A 48 -9.22 9.32 1.90
C LEU A 48 -10.54 9.21 1.14
N ARG A 49 -10.78 10.09 0.18
CA ARG A 49 -12.00 10.13 -0.66
C ARG A 49 -11.78 9.36 -1.97
N PHE A 50 -11.29 8.13 -1.86
CA PHE A 50 -11.00 7.24 -2.99
C PHE A 50 -11.25 5.80 -2.56
N PRO A 51 -11.58 4.88 -3.50
CA PRO A 51 -11.54 3.46 -3.22
C PRO A 51 -10.13 3.04 -2.77
N VAL A 52 -10.06 2.21 -1.74
CA VAL A 52 -8.82 1.62 -1.24
C VAL A 52 -8.83 0.13 -1.58
N TYR A 53 -7.74 -0.35 -2.19
CA TYR A 53 -7.59 -1.75 -2.56
C TYR A 53 -6.57 -2.52 -1.70
N ARG A 54 -5.65 -1.81 -1.02
CA ARG A 54 -4.62 -2.42 -0.18
C ARG A 54 -4.25 -1.50 0.99
N PHE A 55 -3.93 -2.12 2.13
CA PHE A 55 -3.37 -1.44 3.29
C PHE A 55 -2.26 -2.31 3.89
N CYS A 56 -1.08 -1.75 4.07
CA CYS A 56 0.07 -2.36 4.74
C CYS A 56 0.70 -1.35 5.69
N THR A 57 1.52 -1.83 6.61
CA THR A 57 2.31 -1.00 7.52
C THR A 57 3.77 -1.45 7.51
N GLY A 58 4.68 -0.53 7.79
CA GLY A 58 6.13 -0.78 7.93
C GLY A 58 6.88 0.52 8.06
N ASP A 59 8.07 0.50 8.63
CA ASP A 59 8.97 1.65 8.69
C ASP A 59 9.58 1.91 7.31
N MET A 60 8.90 2.75 6.52
CA MET A 60 9.28 2.97 5.12
C MET A 60 10.47 3.92 4.96
N ASP A 61 10.61 4.91 5.84
CA ASP A 61 11.66 5.94 5.74
C ASP A 61 12.87 5.69 6.65
N GLY A 62 12.83 4.64 7.48
CA GLY A 62 13.95 4.18 8.30
C GLY A 62 14.12 4.97 9.60
N ASP A 63 13.06 5.63 10.06
CA ASP A 63 13.08 6.40 11.31
C ASP A 63 12.71 5.57 12.55
N SER A 64 12.47 4.28 12.38
CA SER A 64 12.05 3.31 13.40
C SER A 64 10.62 3.52 13.90
N ILE A 65 9.83 4.33 13.21
CA ILE A 65 8.40 4.50 13.44
C ILE A 65 7.63 3.83 12.30
N VAL A 66 6.58 3.11 12.64
CA VAL A 66 5.76 2.42 11.63
C VAL A 66 4.95 3.44 10.84
N ASP A 67 5.01 3.33 9.51
CA ASP A 67 4.24 4.10 8.54
C ASP A 67 3.04 3.30 8.01
N ALA A 68 2.06 4.00 7.44
CA ALA A 68 0.96 3.39 6.69
C ALA A 68 1.21 3.49 5.18
N VAL A 69 1.02 2.39 4.46
CA VAL A 69 1.10 2.31 3.00
C VAL A 69 -0.25 1.89 2.44
N VAL A 70 -0.88 2.77 1.66
CA VAL A 70 -2.27 2.65 1.24
C VAL A 70 -2.38 2.63 -0.28
N GLY A 71 -2.98 1.58 -0.81
CA GLY A 71 -3.32 1.46 -2.22
C GLY A 71 -4.67 2.10 -2.51
N VAL A 72 -4.68 3.10 -3.38
CA VAL A 72 -5.89 3.85 -3.75
C VAL A 72 -6.14 3.81 -5.26
N GLU A 73 -7.40 3.93 -5.68
CA GLU A 73 -7.78 4.06 -7.08
C GLU A 73 -8.22 5.50 -7.35
N LYS A 74 -7.44 6.23 -8.16
CA LYS A 74 -7.75 7.62 -8.49
C LYS A 74 -7.08 8.10 -9.78
N THR A 75 -7.62 9.19 -10.32
CA THR A 75 -6.98 10.02 -11.35
C THR A 75 -5.94 10.95 -10.72
N THR A 76 -5.09 11.55 -11.54
CA THR A 76 -4.25 12.69 -11.14
C THR A 76 -4.51 13.89 -12.06
N ARG A 77 -3.94 15.04 -11.70
CA ARG A 77 -3.99 16.23 -12.57
C ARG A 77 -3.39 15.96 -13.97
N PHE A 78 -2.42 15.05 -14.05
CA PHE A 78 -1.67 14.76 -15.29
C PHE A 78 -2.05 13.43 -15.95
N ASP A 79 -2.89 12.62 -15.28
CA ASP A 79 -3.37 11.34 -15.78
C ASP A 79 -4.87 11.21 -15.44
N PRO A 80 -5.76 11.49 -16.42
CA PRO A 80 -7.20 11.46 -16.19
C PRO A 80 -7.77 10.04 -16.09
N VAL A 81 -6.97 9.01 -16.37
CA VAL A 81 -7.38 7.62 -16.21
C VAL A 81 -7.31 7.23 -14.73
N VAL A 82 -8.38 6.58 -14.24
CA VAL A 82 -8.36 5.99 -12.90
C VAL A 82 -7.35 4.85 -12.91
N ARG A 83 -6.37 4.93 -12.01
CA ARG A 83 -5.33 3.89 -11.85
C ARG A 83 -5.07 3.63 -10.38
N ARG A 84 -4.55 2.45 -10.09
CA ARG A 84 -4.01 2.09 -8.79
C ARG A 84 -2.75 2.90 -8.49
N ARG A 85 -2.69 3.44 -7.27
CA ARG A 85 -1.59 4.28 -6.79
C ARG A 85 -1.27 3.91 -5.35
N VAL A 86 -0.06 4.22 -4.94
CA VAL A 86 0.42 3.96 -3.57
C VAL A 86 0.62 5.28 -2.86
N PHE A 87 0.01 5.43 -1.69
CA PHE A 87 0.20 6.56 -0.77
C PHE A 87 0.89 6.07 0.49
N MET A 88 1.72 6.92 1.08
CA MET A 88 2.39 6.64 2.34
C MET A 88 2.12 7.76 3.32
N PHE A 89 1.84 7.37 4.56
CA PHE A 89 1.60 8.29 5.67
C PHE A 89 2.50 7.91 6.84
N ARG A 90 2.99 8.92 7.54
CA ARG A 90 3.83 8.74 8.72
C ARG A 90 3.22 9.40 9.95
N ASN A 91 3.71 8.97 11.10
CA ASN A 91 3.41 9.58 12.38
C ASN A 91 4.37 10.75 12.65
N ILE A 92 3.84 11.97 12.77
CA ILE A 92 4.59 13.11 13.29
C ILE A 92 3.86 13.63 14.52
N GLU A 93 4.45 13.40 15.70
CA GLU A 93 3.91 13.87 16.99
C GLU A 93 2.43 13.45 17.21
N GLY A 94 2.11 12.19 16.92
CA GLY A 94 0.76 11.64 17.07
C GLY A 94 -0.23 12.10 15.99
N LYS A 95 0.27 12.64 14.87
CA LYS A 95 -0.54 13.11 13.75
C LYS A 95 -0.23 12.34 12.47
N VAL A 96 -1.27 11.95 11.74
CA VAL A 96 -1.16 11.41 10.40
C VAL A 96 -0.66 12.51 9.46
N ARG A 97 0.49 12.28 8.82
CA ARG A 97 1.05 13.21 7.83
C ARG A 97 1.45 12.46 6.56
N PRO A 98 1.22 13.06 5.38
CA PRO A 98 1.71 12.46 4.15
C PRO A 98 3.23 12.33 4.17
N LEU A 99 3.73 11.12 3.91
CA LEU A 99 5.12 10.86 3.61
C LEU A 99 5.33 10.92 2.08
N TRP A 100 4.43 10.23 1.33
CA TRP A 100 4.44 10.25 -0.13
C TRP A 100 3.03 10.01 -0.69
N MET A 101 2.58 10.89 -1.57
CA MET A 101 1.27 10.82 -2.20
C MET A 101 1.38 10.30 -3.64
N GLY A 102 2.14 9.27 -3.83
CA GLY A 102 2.47 8.47 -4.99
C GLY A 102 2.02 8.99 -6.35
N SER A 103 2.93 9.47 -7.15
CA SER A 103 2.59 9.87 -8.50
C SER A 103 2.55 8.66 -9.42
N ARG A 104 3.58 7.82 -9.40
CA ARG A 104 3.73 6.68 -10.30
C ARG A 104 4.90 5.80 -9.83
N LEU A 105 4.77 4.48 -9.93
CA LEU A 105 5.89 3.53 -9.96
C LEU A 105 6.43 3.39 -11.39
N GLY A 106 7.29 2.44 -11.64
CA GLY A 106 7.89 2.22 -12.95
C GLY A 106 6.87 1.90 -14.04
N ARG A 107 5.88 1.08 -13.71
CA ARG A 107 4.78 0.65 -14.58
C ARG A 107 3.43 0.80 -13.87
N PRO A 108 2.28 0.58 -14.55
CA PRO A 108 0.98 0.55 -13.90
C PRO A 108 0.92 -0.49 -12.79
N VAL A 109 0.62 -0.04 -11.58
CA VAL A 109 0.53 -0.91 -10.40
C VAL A 109 -0.73 -1.76 -10.46
N VAL A 110 -0.56 -3.05 -10.21
CA VAL A 110 -1.66 -3.99 -10.04
C VAL A 110 -1.90 -4.26 -8.55
N ASP A 111 -0.83 -4.52 -7.81
CA ASP A 111 -0.87 -4.72 -6.36
C ASP A 111 0.51 -4.47 -5.74
N PHE A 112 0.59 -4.42 -4.41
CA PHE A 112 1.86 -4.27 -3.70
C PHE A 112 1.83 -4.92 -2.32
N ASN A 113 3.00 -5.10 -1.75
CA ASN A 113 3.20 -5.47 -0.36
C ASN A 113 4.38 -4.68 0.23
N VAL A 114 4.41 -4.59 1.56
CA VAL A 114 5.57 -4.10 2.31
C VAL A 114 6.30 -5.30 2.87
N VAL A 115 7.58 -5.42 2.54
CA VAL A 115 8.42 -6.56 2.92
C VAL A 115 9.67 -6.09 3.63
N ASN A 116 10.23 -6.93 4.51
CA ASN A 116 11.54 -6.70 5.10
C ASN A 116 12.57 -7.57 4.38
N VAL A 117 13.60 -6.97 3.82
CA VAL A 117 14.68 -7.68 3.15
C VAL A 117 15.99 -7.24 3.80
N ASP A 118 16.66 -8.17 4.48
CA ASP A 118 17.93 -7.94 5.18
C ASP A 118 17.87 -6.75 6.18
N GLY A 119 16.73 -6.58 6.86
CA GLY A 119 16.52 -5.50 7.82
C GLY A 119 16.13 -4.16 7.20
N GLU A 120 15.97 -4.07 5.88
CA GLU A 120 15.48 -2.88 5.17
C GLU A 120 14.03 -3.08 4.73
N THR A 121 13.15 -2.14 5.08
CA THR A 121 11.76 -2.15 4.61
C THR A 121 11.70 -1.74 3.14
N ARG A 122 11.00 -2.53 2.34
CA ARG A 122 10.83 -2.29 0.89
C ARG A 122 9.38 -2.36 0.48
N LEU A 123 9.04 -1.57 -0.53
CA LEU A 123 7.82 -1.73 -1.28
C LEU A 123 8.08 -2.72 -2.41
N ARG A 124 7.36 -3.83 -2.41
CA ARG A 124 7.34 -4.80 -3.51
C ARG A 124 6.03 -4.63 -4.27
N SER A 125 6.07 -4.50 -5.59
CA SER A 125 4.88 -4.30 -6.41
C SER A 125 4.76 -5.31 -7.53
N VAL A 126 3.53 -5.69 -7.88
CA VAL A 126 3.18 -6.29 -9.16
C VAL A 126 2.77 -5.16 -10.09
N GLU A 127 3.36 -5.12 -11.26
CA GLU A 127 3.13 -4.08 -12.27
C GLU A 127 2.85 -4.73 -13.64
N GLU A 128 2.00 -4.09 -14.45
CA GLU A 128 1.70 -4.53 -15.80
C GLU A 128 2.78 -4.03 -16.76
N ASP A 129 3.42 -4.95 -17.51
CA ASP A 129 4.41 -4.60 -18.54
C ASP A 129 3.73 -4.37 -19.90
N ASP A 130 4.45 -3.74 -20.83
CA ASP A 130 3.93 -3.33 -22.16
C ASP A 130 3.44 -4.48 -23.04
N ASN A 131 3.88 -5.71 -22.76
CA ASN A 131 3.49 -6.92 -23.48
C ASN A 131 2.24 -7.63 -22.91
N GLY A 132 1.56 -7.01 -21.93
CA GLY A 132 0.40 -7.60 -21.25
C GLY A 132 0.75 -8.70 -20.24
N LYS A 133 2.03 -8.89 -19.96
CA LYS A 133 2.53 -9.70 -18.86
C LYS A 133 2.77 -8.86 -17.62
N PHE A 134 3.17 -9.51 -16.55
CA PHE A 134 3.42 -8.87 -15.27
C PHE A 134 4.88 -8.99 -14.86
N LEU A 135 5.27 -8.07 -14.02
CA LEU A 135 6.58 -8.06 -13.38
C LEU A 135 6.42 -7.80 -11.88
N VAL A 136 7.41 -8.25 -11.11
CA VAL A 136 7.51 -7.89 -9.69
C VAL A 136 8.76 -7.04 -9.52
N ALA A 137 8.56 -5.85 -8.95
CA ALA A 137 9.63 -4.86 -8.72
C ALA A 137 9.77 -4.54 -7.24
N GLU A 138 10.99 -4.23 -6.82
CA GLU A 138 11.28 -3.73 -5.48
C GLU A 138 11.74 -2.28 -5.52
N TYR A 139 11.24 -1.53 -4.54
CA TYR A 139 11.54 -0.12 -4.31
C TYR A 139 11.91 0.09 -2.85
N ARG A 140 12.76 1.07 -2.59
CA ARG A 140 13.06 1.56 -1.24
C ARG A 140 12.77 3.04 -1.14
N TRP A 141 12.56 3.52 0.06
CA TRP A 141 12.49 4.95 0.31
C TRP A 141 13.81 5.66 -0.03
N SER A 142 13.72 6.86 -0.60
CA SER A 142 14.88 7.70 -0.88
C SER A 142 14.48 9.17 -0.91
N SER A 143 14.76 9.87 0.16
CA SER A 143 14.57 11.33 0.32
C SER A 143 13.14 11.84 0.09
N PHE A 144 12.62 11.79 -1.13
CA PHE A 144 11.34 12.39 -1.50
C PHE A 144 10.34 11.38 -2.10
N GLY A 145 10.65 10.10 -2.07
CA GLY A 145 9.80 9.07 -2.65
C GLY A 145 10.49 7.73 -2.74
N VAL A 146 9.91 6.82 -3.49
CA VAL A 146 10.48 5.50 -3.66
C VAL A 146 11.38 5.43 -4.88
N LYS A 147 12.54 4.78 -4.71
CA LYS A 147 13.53 4.53 -5.76
C LYS A 147 13.52 3.05 -6.12
N PHE A 148 13.45 2.77 -7.41
CA PHE A 148 13.59 1.42 -7.95
C PHE A 148 14.93 0.80 -7.54
N ILE A 149 14.87 -0.47 -7.12
CA ILE A 149 16.04 -1.29 -6.77
C ILE A 149 16.29 -2.31 -7.87
N ARG A 150 15.31 -3.19 -8.13
CA ARG A 150 15.44 -4.31 -9.06
C ARG A 150 14.08 -4.86 -9.49
N TYR A 151 14.09 -5.64 -10.55
CA TYR A 151 13.03 -6.60 -10.84
C TYR A 151 13.36 -7.93 -10.16
N ILE A 152 12.36 -8.52 -9.48
CA ILE A 152 12.44 -9.88 -8.96
C ILE A 152 12.15 -10.86 -10.09
N CYS A 153 11.10 -10.57 -10.88
CA CYS A 153 10.76 -11.32 -12.07
C CYS A 153 10.16 -10.40 -13.15
N ARG A 154 10.14 -10.88 -14.39
CA ARG A 154 9.49 -10.23 -15.53
C ARG A 154 8.91 -11.30 -16.46
N ASP A 155 7.96 -10.89 -17.30
CA ASP A 155 7.29 -11.75 -18.29
C ASP A 155 6.49 -12.91 -17.66
N PHE A 156 5.97 -12.70 -16.45
CA PHE A 156 5.18 -13.68 -15.71
C PHE A 156 3.69 -13.52 -15.99
N GLU A 157 2.92 -14.58 -15.73
CA GLU A 157 1.46 -14.50 -15.65
C GLU A 157 1.03 -13.82 -14.35
N PHE A 158 -0.23 -13.38 -14.31
CA PHE A 158 -0.76 -12.67 -13.15
C PHE A 158 -0.65 -13.49 -11.86
N ASP A 159 -1.12 -14.74 -11.88
CA ASP A 159 -1.16 -15.58 -10.69
C ASP A 159 0.25 -15.87 -10.13
N ASP A 160 1.21 -16.15 -11.01
CA ASP A 160 2.61 -16.38 -10.62
C ASP A 160 3.24 -15.13 -9.99
N SER A 161 2.92 -13.95 -10.54
CA SER A 161 3.41 -12.66 -10.00
C SER A 161 2.80 -12.36 -8.63
N MET A 162 1.53 -12.68 -8.43
CA MET A 162 0.86 -12.51 -7.14
C MET A 162 1.37 -13.51 -6.09
N GLU A 163 1.75 -14.71 -6.49
CA GLU A 163 2.42 -15.66 -5.60
C GLU A 163 3.75 -15.10 -5.10
N ILE A 164 4.58 -14.56 -6.00
CA ILE A 164 5.87 -13.94 -5.65
C ILE A 164 5.68 -12.71 -4.75
N LEU A 165 4.62 -11.91 -5.00
CA LEU A 165 4.31 -10.74 -4.16
C LEU A 165 4.05 -11.14 -2.70
N ASN A 166 3.36 -12.26 -2.49
CA ASN A 166 2.90 -12.70 -1.17
C ASN A 166 3.86 -13.68 -0.47
N ASN A 167 4.86 -14.19 -1.18
CA ASN A 167 5.91 -15.01 -0.59
C ASN A 167 7.00 -14.11 0.01
N GLU A 168 7.35 -14.39 1.27
CA GLU A 168 8.44 -13.72 1.98
C GLU A 168 9.83 -14.08 1.42
#